data_0be2527b69f8175f6f94a4e7a46024aa
#
_entry.id   0be2527b69f8175f6f94a4e7a46024aa
#
_cell.length_a   1.000
_cell.length_b   1.000
_cell.length_c   1.000
_cell.angle_alpha   90.00
_cell.angle_beta   90.00
_cell.angle_gamma   90.00
#
_symmetry.space_group_name_H-M   'P 1'
#
loop_
_entity.id
_entity.type
_entity.pdbx_description
1 polymer ?
#
loop_
_entity_poly.entity_id
_entity_poly.type
_entity_poly.pdbx_seq_one_letter_code
_entity_poly.pdbx_strand_id
1 'polypeptide(L)' 'DMTLLPKVKVEVVVSKVPVATVVKAAKKALYTGSIGDGKIFVYGVENVIKVRTGEEGYDALQGEN' A
#
# COMPACT_ATOMS: atom_id res chain seq x y z
N ASP A 1 -15.67 13.94 5.20
CA ASP A 1 -15.23 14.20 5.70
C ASP A 1 -14.70 15.15 5.53
N MET A 2 -14.56 15.83 5.62
CA MET A 2 -14.10 16.46 5.59
C MET A 2 -13.21 16.79 5.73
N THR A 3 -12.97 16.94 5.42
CA THR A 3 -11.90 16.96 5.79
C THR A 3 -11.08 18.07 5.43
N LEU A 4 -11.00 19.03 6.19
CA LEU A 4 -10.14 20.15 6.04
C LEU A 4 -8.77 19.91 6.59
N LEU A 5 -8.61 18.80 7.32
CA LEU A 5 -7.32 18.45 7.89
C LEU A 5 -6.48 17.70 6.85
N PRO A 6 -5.19 18.01 6.79
CA PRO A 6 -4.32 17.27 5.87
C PRO A 6 -4.22 15.81 6.28
N LYS A 7 -4.15 14.95 5.27
CA LYS A 7 -4.04 13.52 5.47
C LYS A 7 -2.98 12.97 4.55
N VAL A 8 -2.38 11.88 4.98
CA VAL A 8 -1.37 11.19 4.18
C VAL A 8 -1.92 9.82 3.81
N LYS A 9 -1.82 9.49 2.54
CA LYS A 9 -2.20 8.17 2.03
C LYS A 9 -0.94 7.49 1.53
N VAL A 10 -0.69 6.28 2.01
CA VAL A 10 0.44 5.48 1.58
C VAL A 10 -0.12 4.20 0.96
N GLU A 11 0.35 3.87 -0.23
CA GLU A 11 -0.07 2.66 -0.92
C GLU A 11 1.13 1.75 -1.13
N VAL A 12 0.93 0.46 -0.85
CA VAL A 12 1.97 -0.54 -1.01
C VAL A 12 1.37 -1.72 -1.75
N VAL A 13 2.03 -2.14 -2.81
CA VAL A 13 1.61 -3.31 -3.57
C VAL A 13 2.65 -4.41 -3.34
N VAL A 14 2.19 -5.58 -2.93
CA VAL A 14 3.08 -6.70 -2.66
C VAL A 14 2.63 -7.90 -3.47
N SER A 15 3.58 -8.77 -3.80
CA SER A 15 3.30 -9.95 -4.60
C SER A 15 3.65 -11.22 -3.85
N LYS A 16 4.88 -11.35 -3.39
CA LYS A 16 5.35 -12.59 -2.79
C LYS A 16 5.39 -12.55 -1.28
N VAL A 17 5.26 -11.37 -0.71
CA VAL A 17 5.27 -11.21 0.74
C VAL A 17 3.84 -11.35 1.25
N PRO A 18 3.60 -12.16 2.30
CA PRO A 18 2.26 -12.29 2.84
C PRO A 18 1.74 -10.93 3.33
N VAL A 19 0.50 -10.64 2.97
CA VAL A 19 -0.12 -9.38 3.35
C VAL A 19 -0.14 -9.21 4.86
N ALA A 20 -0.39 -10.29 5.59
CA ALA A 20 -0.44 -10.21 7.05
C ALA A 20 0.87 -9.70 7.63
N THR A 21 2.01 -10.07 7.03
CA THR A 21 3.32 -9.60 7.48
C THR A 21 3.45 -8.10 7.30
N VAL A 22 3.02 -7.61 6.14
CA VAL A 22 3.09 -6.18 5.83
C VAL A 22 2.18 -5.39 6.75
N VAL A 23 0.96 -5.86 6.96
CA VAL A 23 -0.01 -5.19 7.82
C VAL A 23 0.52 -5.13 9.24
N LYS A 24 1.10 -6.22 9.74
CA LYS A 24 1.65 -6.26 11.09
C LYS A 24 2.77 -5.25 11.25
N ALA A 25 3.66 -5.16 10.27
CA ALA A 25 4.77 -4.22 10.32
C ALA A 25 4.26 -2.78 10.29
N ALA A 26 3.28 -2.49 9.44
CA ALA A 26 2.71 -1.16 9.34
C ALA A 26 2.02 -0.76 10.64
N LYS A 27 1.25 -1.67 11.22
CA LYS A 27 0.57 -1.41 12.48
C LYS A 27 1.57 -1.07 13.57
N LYS A 28 2.64 -1.82 13.65
CA LYS A 28 3.65 -1.60 14.68
C LYS A 28 4.33 -0.25 14.49
N ALA A 29 4.61 0.12 13.25
CA ALA A 29 5.30 1.37 12.95
C ALA A 29 4.42 2.60 13.18
N LEU A 30 3.13 2.47 12.93
CA LEU A 30 2.23 3.62 12.93
C LEU A 30 1.43 3.78 14.23
N TYR A 31 1.40 2.76 15.05
CA TYR A 31 0.56 2.79 16.24
C TYR A 31 1.10 3.77 17.28
N THR A 32 0.27 4.69 17.68
CA THR A 32 0.60 5.61 18.78
C THR A 32 -0.39 5.48 19.93
N GLY A 33 -1.50 4.80 19.70
CA GLY A 33 -2.55 4.66 20.71
C GLY A 33 -3.51 5.83 20.73
N SER A 34 -3.35 6.77 19.82
CA SER A 34 -4.19 7.95 19.78
C SER A 34 -5.21 7.85 18.66
N ILE A 35 -6.30 8.60 18.82
CA ILE A 35 -7.24 8.78 17.73
C ILE A 35 -6.47 9.48 16.60
N GLY A 36 -6.62 8.98 15.38
CA GLY A 36 -5.94 9.56 14.24
C GLY A 36 -4.78 8.75 13.72
N ASP A 37 -4.49 7.61 14.35
CA ASP A 37 -3.48 6.70 13.82
C ASP A 37 -3.81 6.22 12.40
N GLY A 38 -5.11 6.22 12.08
CA GLY A 38 -5.51 5.92 10.72
C GLY A 38 -6.05 4.50 10.55
N LYS A 39 -6.21 4.14 9.30
CA LYS A 39 -6.78 2.85 8.93
C LYS A 39 -5.97 2.22 7.83
N ILE A 40 -6.03 0.92 7.75
CA ILE A 40 -5.38 0.16 6.68
C ILE A 40 -6.48 -0.56 5.91
N PHE A 41 -6.54 -0.30 4.61
CA PHE A 41 -7.46 -0.99 3.71
C PHE A 41 -6.66 -1.97 2.87
N VAL A 42 -7.16 -3.18 2.74
CA VAL A 42 -6.48 -4.22 1.96
C VAL A 42 -7.35 -4.59 0.77
N TYR A 43 -6.77 -4.50 -0.41
CA TYR A 43 -7.48 -4.82 -1.64
C TYR A 43 -6.74 -5.89 -2.42
N GLY A 44 -7.50 -6.67 -3.17
CA GLY A 44 -6.91 -7.50 -4.20
C GLY A 44 -6.61 -6.64 -5.42
N VAL A 45 -5.42 -6.81 -5.97
CA VAL A 45 -5.01 -6.13 -7.19
C VAL A 45 -5.04 -7.14 -8.32
N GLU A 46 -5.85 -6.89 -9.34
CA GLU A 46 -5.99 -7.84 -10.44
C GLU A 46 -4.79 -7.84 -11.36
N ASN A 47 -4.22 -6.68 -11.59
CA ASN A 47 -3.09 -6.58 -12.50
C ASN A 47 -2.34 -5.28 -12.25
N VAL A 48 -1.10 -5.24 -12.66
CA VAL A 48 -0.26 -4.06 -12.61
C VAL A 48 0.38 -3.90 -13.98
N ILE A 49 0.34 -2.71 -14.52
CA ILE A 49 0.88 -2.44 -15.85
C ILE A 49 1.87 -1.30 -15.74
N LYS A 50 3.08 -1.54 -16.20
CA LYS A 50 4.10 -0.50 -16.25
C LYS A 50 3.90 0.25 -17.57
N VAL A 51 3.46 1.47 -17.47
CA VAL A 51 3.03 2.22 -18.65
C VAL A 51 4.15 2.39 -19.66
N ARG A 52 5.34 2.70 -19.20
CA ARG A 52 6.45 2.98 -20.10
C ARG A 52 6.87 1.77 -20.95
N THR A 53 6.86 0.59 -20.35
CA THR A 53 7.36 -0.61 -21.02
C THR A 53 6.26 -1.56 -21.46
N GLY A 54 5.07 -1.43 -20.88
CA GLY A 54 3.97 -2.35 -21.15
C GLY A 54 4.06 -3.65 -20.38
N GLU A 55 5.05 -3.80 -19.51
CA GLU A 55 5.15 -4.99 -18.68
C GLU A 55 3.95 -5.11 -17.76
N GLU A 56 3.54 -6.33 -17.49
CA GLU A 56 2.37 -6.60 -16.66
C GLU A 56 2.67 -7.62 -15.58
N GLY A 57 1.77 -7.66 -14.59
CA GLY A 57 1.85 -8.64 -13.54
C GLY A 57 3.07 -8.43 -12.66
N TYR A 58 3.67 -9.54 -12.25
CA TYR A 58 4.83 -9.47 -11.36
C TYR A 58 5.97 -8.67 -11.97
N ASP A 59 6.17 -8.80 -13.27
CA ASP A 59 7.26 -8.08 -13.94
C ASP A 59 7.10 -6.58 -13.84
N ALA A 60 5.87 -6.08 -13.82
CA ALA A 60 5.62 -4.66 -13.70
C ALA A 60 6.00 -4.10 -12.33
N LEU A 61 6.12 -4.98 -11.33
CA LEU A 61 6.52 -4.57 -9.99
C LEU A 61 8.03 -4.50 -9.83
N GLN A 62 8.77 -4.97 -10.82
CA GLN A 62 10.22 -5.02 -10.74
C GLN A 62 10.83 -3.74 -11.28
N GLY A 63 11.93 -3.34 -10.66
CA GLY A 63 12.69 -2.21 -11.16
C GLY A 63 11.96 -0.89 -11.03
N GLU A 64 12.43 0.07 -11.78
CA GLU A 64 11.88 1.41 -11.75
C GLU A 64 10.83 1.61 -12.83
N ASN A 65 10.05 2.65 -12.66
CA ASN A 65 9.09 3.01 -13.67
C ASN A 65 9.77 3.42 -14.96
#